data_3e2b001aa69cdf62ebe4be5837376145
#
_entry.id   3e2b001aa69cdf62ebe4be5837376145
#
_cell.length_a   1.000
_cell.length_b   1.000
_cell.length_c   1.000
_cell.angle_alpha   90.00
_cell.angle_beta   90.00
_cell.angle_gamma   90.00
#
_symmetry.space_group_name_H-M   'P 1'
#
loop_
_entity.id
_entity.type
_entity.pdbx_description
1 polymer ?
#
loop_
_entity_poly.entity_id
_entity_poly.type
_entity_poly.pdbx_seq_one_letter_code
_entity_poly.pdbx_strand_id
1 'polypeptide(L)'
;MTREAVFRDEVGCALADYPRPSVAVDTALMTVIPAAEGESAQLGILLVRRPPQPAEARPGWALPGTFLHGGETLADAVRRSLDEKAGVTGREPQQLHVFDDPERDDRGWVLSVAHLDVLAFPELEGLRDPTSTRVVPLPIRLRLPYDHFAIIELAIGRLRGEYRAHPDPHGLLRDSFTIADLREVHEAVAGCGLQKDTFRRLMIDELESLPAAAEGRRGRPAQLFARRRPET
;
A
#
# COMPACT_ATOMS: atom_id res chain seq x y z
N MET A 1 48.29 11.48 -12.69
CA MET A 1 46.84 11.80 -12.54
C MET A 1 46.19 11.47 -13.88
N THR A 2 45.59 10.29 -13.98
CA THR A 2 44.92 9.82 -15.20
C THR A 2 43.60 10.61 -15.30
N ARG A 3 43.45 11.41 -16.36
CA ARG A 3 42.17 12.05 -16.70
C ARG A 3 41.18 10.94 -17.01
N GLU A 4 40.22 10.69 -16.14
CA GLU A 4 39.08 9.84 -16.43
C GLU A 4 38.41 10.37 -17.68
N ALA A 5 38.27 9.53 -18.71
CA ALA A 5 37.62 9.93 -19.94
C ALA A 5 36.14 10.12 -19.66
N VAL A 6 35.68 11.38 -19.63
CA VAL A 6 34.25 11.70 -19.45
C VAL A 6 33.52 11.27 -20.71
N PHE A 7 32.63 10.28 -20.56
CA PHE A 7 31.73 9.85 -21.63
C PHE A 7 30.87 11.05 -22.09
N ARG A 8 30.75 11.24 -23.40
CA ARG A 8 29.89 12.25 -24.04
C ARG A 8 28.97 11.55 -25.03
N ASP A 9 27.75 12.03 -25.15
CA ASP A 9 26.78 11.55 -26.13
C ASP A 9 27.07 12.08 -27.53
N GLU A 10 26.20 11.73 -28.52
CA GLU A 10 26.33 12.09 -29.92
C GLU A 10 26.32 13.61 -30.17
N VAL A 11 25.76 14.42 -29.26
CA VAL A 11 25.74 15.90 -29.34
C VAL A 11 26.88 16.54 -28.52
N GLY A 12 27.73 15.74 -27.92
CA GLY A 12 28.91 16.18 -27.15
C GLY A 12 28.65 16.54 -25.70
N CYS A 13 27.45 16.27 -25.15
CA CYS A 13 27.08 16.52 -23.77
C CYS A 13 27.59 15.42 -22.85
N ALA A 14 28.14 15.81 -21.68
CA ALA A 14 28.40 14.89 -20.58
C ALA A 14 27.14 14.68 -19.75
N LEU A 15 27.06 13.59 -18.99
CA LEU A 15 25.93 13.32 -18.09
C LEU A 15 25.67 14.47 -17.09
N ALA A 16 26.72 15.18 -16.70
CA ALA A 16 26.62 16.33 -15.79
C ALA A 16 25.97 17.58 -16.43
N ASP A 17 25.94 17.65 -17.77
CA ASP A 17 25.38 18.79 -18.50
C ASP A 17 23.84 18.71 -18.61
N TYR A 18 23.25 17.53 -18.31
CA TYR A 18 21.80 17.36 -18.31
C TYR A 18 21.19 17.83 -16.98
N PRO A 19 20.06 18.57 -17.03
CA PRO A 19 19.32 18.90 -15.83
C PRO A 19 18.80 17.62 -15.16
N ARG A 20 18.77 17.61 -13.83
CA ARG A 20 18.39 16.43 -13.03
C ARG A 20 17.20 16.74 -12.17
N PRO A 21 16.10 15.96 -12.26
CA PRO A 21 15.01 16.04 -11.30
C PRO A 21 15.47 15.57 -9.92
N SER A 22 14.85 16.06 -8.87
CA SER A 22 14.85 15.36 -7.60
C SER A 22 13.97 14.12 -7.73
N VAL A 23 14.40 13.01 -7.16
CA VAL A 23 13.62 11.77 -7.16
C VAL A 23 13.06 11.54 -5.76
N ALA A 24 11.75 11.38 -5.68
CA ALA A 24 11.04 11.02 -4.47
C ALA A 24 10.47 9.59 -4.58
N VAL A 25 10.15 9.00 -3.45
CA VAL A 25 9.32 7.80 -3.34
C VAL A 25 8.11 8.14 -2.50
N ASP A 26 6.93 7.65 -2.87
CA ASP A 26 5.70 7.74 -2.10
C ASP A 26 5.08 6.34 -1.99
N THR A 27 4.61 5.94 -0.81
CA THR A 27 4.08 4.59 -0.57
C THR A 27 2.61 4.64 -0.17
N ALA A 28 1.76 4.00 -0.96
CA ALA A 28 0.39 3.69 -0.58
C ALA A 28 0.41 2.42 0.29
N LEU A 29 0.50 2.58 1.61
CA LEU A 29 0.39 1.47 2.57
C LEU A 29 -1.07 1.27 2.93
N MET A 30 -1.66 0.20 2.40
CA MET A 30 -3.09 -0.10 2.50
C MET A 30 -3.38 -1.20 3.52
N THR A 31 -4.60 -1.21 4.03
CA THR A 31 -5.10 -2.22 4.97
C THR A 31 -6.61 -2.38 4.83
N VAL A 32 -7.18 -3.43 5.42
CA VAL A 32 -8.61 -3.56 5.62
C VAL A 32 -8.91 -3.25 7.09
N ILE A 33 -9.64 -2.16 7.34
CA ILE A 33 -10.12 -1.76 8.66
C ILE A 33 -11.27 -2.69 9.02
N PRO A 34 -11.20 -3.41 10.16
CA PRO A 34 -12.27 -4.31 10.58
C PRO A 34 -13.59 -3.56 10.78
N ALA A 35 -14.69 -4.27 10.61
CA ALA A 35 -16.02 -3.75 10.87
C ALA A 35 -16.16 -3.36 12.35
N ALA A 36 -16.71 -2.17 12.63
CA ALA A 36 -17.26 -1.83 13.92
C ALA A 36 -18.68 -2.44 14.07
N GLU A 37 -19.24 -2.42 15.27
CA GLU A 37 -20.57 -2.96 15.51
C GLU A 37 -21.63 -2.27 14.61
N GLY A 38 -22.25 -3.05 13.74
CA GLY A 38 -23.26 -2.56 12.78
C GLY A 38 -22.70 -1.96 11.50
N GLU A 39 -21.39 -1.99 11.30
CA GLU A 39 -20.72 -1.50 10.10
C GLU A 39 -20.13 -2.68 9.28
N SER A 40 -19.62 -2.38 8.10
CA SER A 40 -18.86 -3.33 7.28
C SER A 40 -17.38 -2.97 7.30
N ALA A 41 -16.52 -3.96 7.12
CA ALA A 41 -15.09 -3.73 6.93
C ALA A 41 -14.84 -2.80 5.73
N GLN A 42 -13.81 -1.96 5.82
CA GLN A 42 -13.51 -0.92 4.84
C GLN A 42 -12.04 -0.95 4.43
N LEU A 43 -11.78 -0.70 3.16
CA LEU A 43 -10.41 -0.47 2.72
C LEU A 43 -9.92 0.85 3.34
N GLY A 44 -8.71 0.83 3.88
CA GLY A 44 -8.08 1.97 4.52
C GLY A 44 -6.65 2.19 4.02
N ILE A 45 -6.13 3.37 4.31
CA ILE A 45 -4.77 3.76 3.96
C ILE A 45 -4.08 4.46 5.13
N LEU A 46 -2.80 4.16 5.31
CA LEU A 46 -1.97 4.85 6.28
C LEU A 46 -1.52 6.20 5.72
N LEU A 47 -1.75 7.24 6.50
CA LEU A 47 -1.21 8.57 6.27
C LEU A 47 -0.26 8.94 7.40
N VAL A 48 0.77 9.72 7.06
CA VAL A 48 1.72 10.30 8.00
C VAL A 48 1.52 11.81 8.11
N ARG A 49 1.82 12.35 9.28
CA ARG A 49 1.76 13.78 9.53
C ARG A 49 2.95 14.47 8.90
N ARG A 50 2.70 15.48 8.07
CA ARG A 50 3.75 16.29 7.47
C ARG A 50 3.81 17.68 8.12
N PRO A 51 5.00 18.32 8.16
CA PRO A 51 5.11 19.70 8.57
C PRO A 51 4.17 20.61 7.75
N PRO A 52 3.71 21.73 8.33
CA PRO A 52 2.93 22.71 7.57
C PRO A 52 3.76 23.30 6.43
N GLN A 53 3.16 23.46 5.26
CA GLN A 53 3.75 24.25 4.17
C GLN A 53 3.60 25.76 4.49
N PRO A 54 4.40 26.63 3.84
CA PRO A 54 4.39 28.08 4.15
C PRO A 54 3.00 28.74 4.09
N ALA A 55 2.11 28.24 3.25
CA ALA A 55 0.73 28.74 3.12
C ALA A 55 -0.28 28.04 4.05
N GLU A 56 0.14 27.07 4.85
CA GLU A 56 -0.73 26.27 5.70
C GLU A 56 -0.61 26.67 7.16
N ALA A 57 -1.75 26.88 7.81
CA ALA A 57 -1.81 27.20 9.24
C ALA A 57 -1.56 25.99 10.16
N ARG A 58 -1.65 24.76 9.64
CA ARG A 58 -1.55 23.51 10.41
C ARG A 58 -0.83 22.41 9.63
N PRO A 59 -0.17 21.45 10.33
CA PRO A 59 0.37 20.25 9.72
C PRO A 59 -0.71 19.49 8.92
N GLY A 60 -0.36 19.03 7.73
CA GLY A 60 -1.23 18.22 6.88
C GLY A 60 -0.98 16.71 7.05
N TRP A 61 -1.69 15.94 6.25
CA TRP A 61 -1.52 14.50 6.10
C TRP A 61 -1.02 14.19 4.69
N ALA A 62 -0.19 13.17 4.56
CA ALA A 62 0.41 12.75 3.30
C ALA A 62 0.63 11.23 3.29
N LEU A 63 0.91 10.66 2.14
CA LEU A 63 1.50 9.33 2.07
C LEU A 63 2.90 9.33 2.70
N PRO A 64 3.35 8.22 3.30
CA PRO A 64 4.77 8.04 3.61
C PRO A 64 5.60 8.22 2.35
N GLY A 65 6.47 9.21 2.33
CA GLY A 65 7.30 9.53 1.16
C GLY A 65 8.54 10.29 1.57
N THR A 66 9.59 10.23 0.75
CA THR A 66 10.86 10.89 1.00
C THR A 66 11.62 11.09 -0.31
N PHE A 67 12.59 11.99 -0.32
CA PHE A 67 13.55 12.10 -1.41
C PHE A 67 14.62 11.02 -1.32
N LEU A 68 15.09 10.57 -2.49
CA LEU A 68 16.23 9.67 -2.62
C LEU A 68 17.51 10.41 -2.21
N HIS A 69 18.33 9.77 -1.39
CA HIS A 69 19.65 10.26 -1.01
C HIS A 69 20.73 9.73 -1.96
N GLY A 70 21.87 10.43 -2.00
CA GLY A 70 23.02 9.96 -2.80
C GLY A 70 23.50 8.58 -2.34
N GLY A 71 23.55 7.63 -3.27
CA GLY A 71 23.96 6.25 -2.99
C GLY A 71 22.85 5.30 -2.54
N GLU A 72 21.63 5.78 -2.32
CA GLU A 72 20.46 4.93 -2.04
C GLU A 72 19.85 4.36 -3.32
N THR A 73 19.31 3.15 -3.21
CA THR A 73 18.33 2.62 -4.17
C THR A 73 16.93 3.14 -3.83
N LEU A 74 15.98 3.03 -4.78
CA LEU A 74 14.56 3.33 -4.50
C LEU A 74 14.02 2.50 -3.34
N ALA A 75 14.39 1.22 -3.27
CA ALA A 75 13.98 0.32 -2.19
C ALA A 75 14.53 0.78 -0.82
N ASP A 76 15.77 1.30 -0.77
CA ASP A 76 16.33 1.84 0.48
C ASP A 76 15.55 3.08 0.95
N ALA A 77 15.25 3.99 0.02
CA ALA A 77 14.48 5.20 0.33
C ALA A 77 13.05 4.85 0.80
N VAL A 78 12.39 3.86 0.18
CA VAL A 78 11.06 3.37 0.60
C VAL A 78 11.13 2.79 2.01
N ARG A 79 12.07 1.87 2.29
CA ARG A 79 12.25 1.27 3.62
C ARG A 79 12.50 2.33 4.68
N ARG A 80 13.42 3.26 4.41
CA ARG A 80 13.72 4.38 5.32
C ARG A 80 12.47 5.25 5.58
N SER A 81 11.71 5.59 4.54
CA SER A 81 10.50 6.40 4.69
C SER A 81 9.43 5.70 5.56
N LEU A 82 9.23 4.40 5.38
CA LEU A 82 8.27 3.63 6.16
C LEU A 82 8.72 3.48 7.61
N ASP A 83 9.99 3.19 7.85
CA ASP A 83 10.55 3.05 9.19
C ASP A 83 10.48 4.38 9.97
N GLU A 84 11.08 5.45 9.44
CA GLU A 84 11.19 6.75 10.13
C GLU A 84 9.84 7.44 10.35
N LYS A 85 8.88 7.28 9.41
CA LYS A 85 7.62 8.02 9.43
C LYS A 85 6.43 7.22 9.95
N ALA A 86 6.48 5.91 9.84
CA ALA A 86 5.37 5.03 10.19
C ALA A 86 5.72 3.91 11.16
N GLY A 87 7.01 3.73 11.51
CA GLY A 87 7.48 2.62 12.33
C GLY A 87 7.34 1.25 11.67
N VAL A 88 7.18 1.22 10.35
CA VAL A 88 6.95 -0.01 9.57
C VAL A 88 8.26 -0.48 8.98
N THR A 89 8.73 -1.65 9.43
CA THR A 89 10.01 -2.25 9.02
C THR A 89 9.81 -3.61 8.35
N GLY A 90 10.87 -4.13 7.69
CA GLY A 90 10.87 -5.47 7.09
C GLY A 90 9.93 -5.64 5.90
N ARG A 91 9.53 -4.54 5.25
CA ARG A 91 8.63 -4.55 4.09
C ARG A 91 9.40 -4.32 2.79
N GLU A 92 8.84 -4.86 1.71
CA GLU A 92 9.33 -4.68 0.35
C GLU A 92 8.17 -4.24 -0.57
N PRO A 93 7.73 -2.97 -0.48
CA PRO A 93 6.63 -2.47 -1.28
C PRO A 93 6.89 -2.62 -2.78
N GLN A 94 5.85 -2.97 -3.52
CA GLN A 94 5.92 -3.13 -4.97
C GLN A 94 5.83 -1.76 -5.65
N GLN A 95 6.71 -1.52 -6.63
CA GLN A 95 6.60 -0.33 -7.46
C GLN A 95 5.29 -0.34 -8.25
N LEU A 96 4.57 0.78 -8.21
CA LEU A 96 3.32 0.99 -8.94
C LEU A 96 3.54 1.72 -10.27
N HIS A 97 4.02 2.96 -10.17
CA HIS A 97 4.11 3.89 -11.29
C HIS A 97 5.10 5.01 -11.00
N VAL A 98 5.57 5.68 -12.06
CA VAL A 98 6.35 6.91 -11.94
C VAL A 98 5.44 8.09 -12.28
N PHE A 99 5.31 9.02 -11.36
CA PHE A 99 4.63 10.29 -11.54
C PHE A 99 5.65 11.34 -11.95
N ASP A 100 5.57 11.80 -13.17
CA ASP A 100 6.61 12.58 -13.86
C ASP A 100 6.11 13.92 -14.43
N ASP A 101 4.89 14.35 -14.09
CA ASP A 101 4.40 15.67 -14.49
C ASP A 101 5.36 16.76 -13.98
N PRO A 102 5.93 17.60 -14.87
CA PRO A 102 6.86 18.65 -14.46
C PRO A 102 6.30 19.63 -13.42
N GLU A 103 4.98 19.79 -13.37
CA GLU A 103 4.29 20.72 -12.46
C GLU A 103 3.71 20.03 -11.21
N ARG A 104 4.00 18.73 -11.01
CA ARG A 104 3.45 17.96 -9.87
C ARG A 104 3.85 18.49 -8.49
N ASP A 105 4.98 19.20 -8.41
CA ASP A 105 5.53 19.73 -7.15
C ASP A 105 5.93 21.20 -7.35
N ASP A 106 5.34 22.09 -6.56
CA ASP A 106 5.59 23.53 -6.61
C ASP A 106 6.99 23.94 -6.14
N ARG A 107 7.74 23.01 -5.53
CA ARG A 107 9.12 23.23 -5.07
C ARG A 107 10.15 23.08 -6.20
N GLY A 108 9.79 22.50 -7.32
CA GLY A 108 10.66 22.31 -8.49
C GLY A 108 10.43 21.02 -9.23
N TRP A 109 11.33 20.67 -10.13
CA TRP A 109 11.23 19.46 -10.94
C TRP A 109 11.49 18.20 -10.11
N VAL A 110 10.44 17.45 -9.85
CA VAL A 110 10.44 16.23 -9.03
C VAL A 110 9.77 15.10 -9.78
N LEU A 111 10.40 13.92 -9.80
CA LEU A 111 9.76 12.65 -10.13
C LEU A 111 9.39 11.94 -8.84
N SER A 112 8.22 11.30 -8.76
CA SER A 112 7.90 10.39 -7.67
C SER A 112 7.68 8.98 -8.19
N VAL A 113 8.40 8.03 -7.59
CA VAL A 113 8.19 6.61 -7.82
C VAL A 113 7.24 6.10 -6.74
N ALA A 114 5.99 5.88 -7.15
CA ALA A 114 4.95 5.39 -6.25
C ALA A 114 5.09 3.88 -6.02
N HIS A 115 4.82 3.46 -4.77
CA HIS A 115 4.84 2.07 -4.34
C HIS A 115 3.52 1.70 -3.64
N LEU A 116 3.19 0.41 -3.70
CA LEU A 116 2.07 -0.21 -2.97
C LEU A 116 2.62 -1.22 -1.98
N ASP A 117 2.11 -1.19 -0.77
CA ASP A 117 2.19 -2.29 0.18
C ASP A 117 0.86 -2.48 0.90
N VAL A 118 0.63 -3.68 1.40
CA VAL A 118 -0.61 -4.04 2.10
C VAL A 118 -0.25 -4.77 3.38
N LEU A 119 -0.78 -4.30 4.50
CA LEU A 119 -0.49 -4.83 5.82
C LEU A 119 -1.78 -5.12 6.58
N ALA A 120 -1.82 -6.23 7.32
CA ALA A 120 -2.97 -6.55 8.16
C ALA A 120 -3.20 -5.46 9.22
N PHE A 121 -4.45 -5.08 9.44
CA PHE A 121 -4.79 -3.96 10.34
C PHE A 121 -4.22 -4.11 11.76
N PRO A 122 -4.24 -5.29 12.41
CA PRO A 122 -3.67 -5.45 13.75
C PRO A 122 -2.16 -5.19 13.79
N GLU A 123 -1.42 -5.59 12.75
CA GLU A 123 0.01 -5.33 12.65
C GLU A 123 0.26 -3.82 12.50
N LEU A 124 -0.46 -3.18 11.60
CA LEU A 124 -0.35 -1.75 11.36
C LEU A 124 -0.74 -0.93 12.61
N GLU A 125 -1.78 -1.33 13.33
CA GLU A 125 -2.22 -0.65 14.55
C GLU A 125 -1.20 -0.76 15.69
N GLY A 126 -0.52 -1.90 15.80
CA GLY A 126 0.54 -2.13 16.79
C GLY A 126 1.81 -1.31 16.57
N LEU A 127 2.09 -0.91 15.33
CA LEU A 127 3.30 -0.18 14.95
C LEU A 127 3.13 1.34 14.96
N ARG A 128 1.92 1.82 14.73
CA ARG A 128 1.67 3.25 14.52
C ARG A 128 1.77 4.09 15.79
N ASP A 129 2.36 5.26 15.68
CA ASP A 129 2.20 6.36 16.64
C ASP A 129 0.97 7.21 16.25
N PRO A 130 -0.08 7.26 17.07
CA PRO A 130 -1.31 8.01 16.78
C PRO A 130 -1.11 9.51 16.62
N THR A 131 0.01 10.06 17.07
CA THR A 131 0.32 11.50 16.95
C THR A 131 0.90 11.85 15.59
N SER A 132 1.60 10.92 14.97
CA SER A 132 2.33 11.09 13.69
C SER A 132 1.73 10.28 12.54
N THR A 133 0.92 9.26 12.83
CA THR A 133 0.32 8.38 11.83
C THR A 133 -1.18 8.22 12.02
N ARG A 134 -1.88 7.88 10.95
CA ARG A 134 -3.31 7.72 10.96
C ARG A 134 -3.76 6.76 9.85
N VAL A 135 -4.58 5.77 10.18
CA VAL A 135 -5.29 4.99 9.17
C VAL A 135 -6.63 5.67 8.87
N VAL A 136 -6.90 5.89 7.61
CA VAL A 136 -8.11 6.60 7.13
C VAL A 136 -8.90 5.67 6.21
N PRO A 137 -10.21 5.50 6.43
CA PRO A 137 -11.05 4.73 5.53
C PRO A 137 -11.20 5.43 4.16
N LEU A 138 -11.37 4.64 3.12
CA LEU A 138 -11.61 5.10 1.76
C LEU A 138 -13.11 5.19 1.47
N PRO A 139 -13.56 6.18 0.69
CA PRO A 139 -12.79 7.22 0.03
C PRO A 139 -12.32 8.30 1.00
N ILE A 140 -11.11 8.82 0.79
CA ILE A 140 -10.54 9.88 1.62
C ILE A 140 -11.32 11.19 1.46
N ARG A 141 -11.64 11.82 2.61
CA ARG A 141 -12.26 13.15 2.66
C ARG A 141 -11.32 14.25 3.15
N LEU A 142 -10.01 13.99 3.08
CA LEU A 142 -8.95 14.92 3.47
C LEU A 142 -8.27 15.48 2.23
N ARG A 143 -7.81 16.72 2.29
CA ARG A 143 -6.92 17.27 1.26
C ARG A 143 -5.54 16.66 1.43
N LEU A 144 -5.02 16.05 0.38
CA LEU A 144 -3.65 15.53 0.30
C LEU A 144 -2.82 16.42 -0.65
N PRO A 145 -1.51 16.51 -0.41
CA PRO A 145 -0.62 17.27 -1.27
C PRO A 145 -0.31 16.51 -2.57
N TYR A 146 0.22 17.23 -3.53
CA TYR A 146 0.72 16.68 -4.79
C TYR A 146 -0.32 15.76 -5.47
N ASP A 147 0.15 14.73 -6.14
CA ASP A 147 -0.64 13.69 -6.81
C ASP A 147 -0.96 12.46 -5.91
N HIS A 148 -0.91 12.62 -4.56
CA HIS A 148 -1.20 11.52 -3.64
C HIS A 148 -2.57 10.88 -3.85
N PHE A 149 -3.60 11.64 -4.26
CA PHE A 149 -4.89 11.05 -4.63
C PHE A 149 -4.76 10.12 -5.84
N ALA A 150 -4.03 10.52 -6.87
CA ALA A 150 -3.83 9.69 -8.06
C ALA A 150 -3.03 8.41 -7.73
N ILE A 151 -2.04 8.52 -6.84
CA ILE A 151 -1.30 7.36 -6.32
C ILE A 151 -2.24 6.38 -5.61
N ILE A 152 -3.12 6.88 -4.75
CA ILE A 152 -4.09 6.06 -4.01
C ILE A 152 -5.09 5.40 -4.95
N GLU A 153 -5.64 6.11 -5.92
CA GLU A 153 -6.57 5.54 -6.90
C GLU A 153 -5.92 4.43 -7.73
N LEU A 154 -4.66 4.62 -8.13
CA LEU A 154 -3.89 3.60 -8.83
C LEU A 154 -3.65 2.36 -7.94
N ALA A 155 -3.29 2.58 -6.68
CA ALA A 155 -3.10 1.52 -5.69
C ALA A 155 -4.39 0.72 -5.46
N ILE A 156 -5.55 1.39 -5.33
CA ILE A 156 -6.87 0.76 -5.22
C ILE A 156 -7.16 -0.10 -6.46
N GLY A 157 -6.91 0.45 -7.65
CA GLY A 157 -7.11 -0.26 -8.90
C GLY A 157 -6.28 -1.54 -9.00
N ARG A 158 -5.00 -1.45 -8.62
CA ARG A 158 -4.08 -2.59 -8.58
C ARG A 158 -4.56 -3.66 -7.59
N LEU A 159 -4.85 -3.26 -6.36
CA LEU A 159 -5.31 -4.15 -5.30
C LEU A 159 -6.62 -4.86 -5.67
N ARG A 160 -7.59 -4.14 -6.24
CA ARG A 160 -8.84 -4.73 -6.74
C ARG A 160 -8.60 -5.76 -7.83
N GLY A 161 -7.64 -5.54 -8.71
CA GLY A 161 -7.24 -6.50 -9.74
C GLY A 161 -6.73 -7.81 -9.13
N GLU A 162 -5.85 -7.72 -8.15
CA GLU A 162 -5.24 -8.86 -7.46
C GLU A 162 -6.27 -9.67 -6.65
N TYR A 163 -7.17 -8.99 -5.91
CA TYR A 163 -8.25 -9.63 -5.16
C TYR A 163 -9.37 -10.22 -6.03
N ARG A 164 -9.49 -9.83 -7.29
CA ARG A 164 -10.38 -10.51 -8.24
C ARG A 164 -9.81 -11.85 -8.69
N ALA A 165 -8.49 -11.95 -8.77
CA ALA A 165 -7.79 -13.11 -9.29
C ALA A 165 -7.51 -14.15 -8.21
N HIS A 166 -7.21 -13.74 -6.98
CA HIS A 166 -6.69 -14.63 -5.94
C HIS A 166 -7.34 -14.41 -4.57
N PRO A 167 -7.52 -15.49 -3.77
CA PRO A 167 -8.02 -15.41 -2.40
C PRO A 167 -6.93 -14.85 -1.48
N ASP A 168 -7.15 -13.65 -0.96
CA ASP A 168 -6.29 -12.96 0.01
C ASP A 168 -4.78 -12.95 -0.36
N PRO A 169 -4.42 -12.37 -1.51
CA PRO A 169 -3.06 -12.42 -2.05
C PRO A 169 -2.03 -11.71 -1.15
N HIS A 170 -2.46 -10.82 -0.26
CA HIS A 170 -1.60 -10.06 0.64
C HIS A 170 -1.60 -10.57 2.09
N GLY A 171 -2.32 -11.68 2.39
CA GLY A 171 -2.32 -12.26 3.71
C GLY A 171 -2.95 -11.38 4.80
N LEU A 172 -4.03 -10.67 4.47
CA LEU A 172 -4.77 -9.85 5.44
C LEU A 172 -5.53 -10.66 6.49
N LEU A 173 -5.85 -11.92 6.16
CA LEU A 173 -6.46 -12.88 7.08
C LEU A 173 -5.40 -13.72 7.79
N ARG A 174 -5.78 -14.29 8.91
CA ARG A 174 -4.97 -15.29 9.64
C ARG A 174 -4.71 -16.52 8.75
N ASP A 175 -3.87 -17.44 9.22
CA ASP A 175 -3.55 -18.69 8.49
C ASP A 175 -4.77 -19.58 8.25
N SER A 176 -5.78 -19.47 9.11
CA SER A 176 -7.07 -20.16 8.95
C SER A 176 -8.23 -19.17 9.05
N PHE A 177 -9.17 -19.28 8.14
CA PHE A 177 -10.33 -18.38 8.02
C PHE A 177 -11.54 -19.11 7.44
N THR A 178 -12.72 -18.54 7.60
CA THR A 178 -13.93 -18.99 6.93
C THR A 178 -14.12 -18.33 5.57
N ILE A 179 -14.95 -18.89 4.71
CA ILE A 179 -15.30 -18.25 3.43
C ILE A 179 -16.05 -16.91 3.65
N ALA A 180 -16.66 -16.73 4.82
CA ALA A 180 -17.30 -15.46 5.19
C ALA A 180 -16.27 -14.39 5.50
N ASP A 181 -15.22 -14.71 6.27
CA ASP A 181 -14.12 -13.79 6.57
C ASP A 181 -13.39 -13.39 5.28
N LEU A 182 -13.12 -14.35 4.40
CA LEU A 182 -12.52 -14.09 3.10
C LEU A 182 -13.38 -13.12 2.27
N ARG A 183 -14.69 -13.38 2.19
CA ARG A 183 -15.60 -12.51 1.44
C ARG A 183 -15.67 -11.10 2.02
N GLU A 184 -15.66 -10.95 3.33
CA GLU A 184 -15.66 -9.63 3.98
C GLU A 184 -14.44 -8.78 3.58
N VAL A 185 -13.23 -9.38 3.58
CA VAL A 185 -12.01 -8.72 3.10
C VAL A 185 -12.12 -8.33 1.62
N HIS A 186 -12.62 -9.25 0.78
CA HIS A 186 -12.82 -8.98 -0.65
C HIS A 186 -13.88 -7.89 -0.89
N GLU A 187 -14.96 -7.85 -0.12
CA GLU A 187 -15.99 -6.80 -0.20
C GLU A 187 -15.41 -5.44 0.21
N ALA A 188 -14.58 -5.39 1.26
CA ALA A 188 -13.89 -4.18 1.66
C ALA A 188 -12.95 -3.64 0.56
N VAL A 189 -12.16 -4.51 -0.08
CA VAL A 189 -11.28 -4.13 -1.20
C VAL A 189 -12.08 -3.71 -2.43
N ALA A 190 -13.13 -4.45 -2.77
CA ALA A 190 -13.99 -4.14 -3.91
C ALA A 190 -14.77 -2.82 -3.71
N GLY A 191 -15.08 -2.47 -2.46
CA GLY A 191 -15.94 -1.36 -2.10
C GLY A 191 -17.42 -1.62 -2.38
N CYS A 192 -17.82 -2.90 -2.54
CA CYS A 192 -19.20 -3.31 -2.77
C CYS A 192 -19.45 -4.74 -2.31
N GLY A 193 -20.71 -5.07 -2.05
CA GLY A 193 -21.13 -6.42 -1.69
C GLY A 193 -20.89 -7.44 -2.81
N LEU A 194 -20.49 -8.65 -2.44
CA LEU A 194 -20.24 -9.76 -3.35
C LEU A 194 -21.27 -10.88 -3.13
N GLN A 195 -21.83 -11.39 -4.21
CA GLN A 195 -22.81 -12.47 -4.13
C GLN A 195 -22.16 -13.76 -3.62
N LYS A 196 -22.67 -14.30 -2.49
CA LYS A 196 -22.07 -15.36 -1.68
C LYS A 196 -21.70 -16.61 -2.47
N ASP A 197 -22.64 -17.15 -3.26
CA ASP A 197 -22.45 -18.42 -3.96
C ASP A 197 -21.50 -18.27 -5.15
N THR A 198 -21.57 -17.15 -5.85
CA THR A 198 -20.65 -16.81 -6.94
C THR A 198 -19.24 -16.63 -6.40
N PHE A 199 -19.07 -15.85 -5.32
CA PHE A 199 -17.78 -15.62 -4.66
C PHE A 199 -17.15 -16.95 -4.21
N ARG A 200 -17.92 -17.77 -3.47
CA ARG A 200 -17.45 -19.08 -3.03
C ARG A 200 -16.95 -19.94 -4.20
N ARG A 201 -17.71 -20.01 -5.28
CA ARG A 201 -17.37 -20.81 -6.47
C ARG A 201 -16.09 -20.33 -7.15
N LEU A 202 -15.84 -19.03 -7.16
CA LEU A 202 -14.63 -18.46 -7.76
C LEU A 202 -13.37 -18.72 -6.92
N MET A 203 -13.49 -18.74 -5.58
CA MET A 203 -12.33 -18.78 -4.69
C MET A 203 -12.00 -20.18 -4.16
N ILE A 204 -12.97 -21.11 -4.12
CA ILE A 204 -12.84 -22.38 -3.40
C ILE A 204 -11.72 -23.27 -3.94
N ASP A 205 -11.47 -23.23 -5.26
CA ASP A 205 -10.48 -24.09 -5.91
C ASP A 205 -9.03 -23.67 -5.61
N GLU A 206 -8.82 -22.43 -5.18
CA GLU A 206 -7.51 -21.92 -4.74
C GLU A 206 -7.29 -22.02 -3.21
N LEU A 207 -8.23 -22.61 -2.48
CA LEU A 207 -8.16 -22.78 -1.04
C LEU A 207 -7.88 -24.23 -0.65
N GLU A 208 -7.16 -24.39 0.47
CA GLU A 208 -7.02 -25.68 1.14
C GLU A 208 -8.08 -25.80 2.23
N SER A 209 -8.85 -26.90 2.21
CA SER A 209 -9.86 -27.18 3.24
C SER A 209 -9.20 -27.73 4.49
N LEU A 210 -9.39 -27.10 5.63
CA LEU A 210 -8.86 -27.54 6.92
C LEU A 210 -9.93 -28.35 7.70
N PRO A 211 -9.50 -29.23 8.64
CA PRO A 211 -10.43 -29.88 9.57
C PRO A 211 -11.25 -28.82 10.33
N ALA A 212 -12.54 -29.08 10.51
CA ALA A 212 -13.40 -28.20 11.28
C ALA A 212 -12.91 -28.12 12.73
N ALA A 213 -12.76 -26.90 13.26
CA ALA A 213 -12.40 -26.72 14.65
C ALA A 213 -13.49 -27.31 15.57
N ALA A 214 -13.08 -28.22 16.44
CA ALA A 214 -13.96 -28.82 17.43
C ALA A 214 -14.11 -27.88 18.63
N GLU A 215 -14.88 -26.77 18.51
CA GLU A 215 -15.21 -25.90 19.64
C GLU A 215 -16.70 -25.53 19.67
N GLY A 216 -17.32 -25.98 20.70
CA GLY A 216 -18.43 -25.70 21.57
C GLY A 216 -19.42 -24.57 21.30
N ARG A 217 -19.75 -24.18 20.06
CA ARG A 217 -20.88 -23.28 19.76
C ARG A 217 -22.05 -24.08 19.19
N ARG A 218 -23.28 -23.77 19.68
CA ARG A 218 -24.53 -24.33 19.12
C ARG A 218 -24.59 -24.07 17.59
N GLY A 219 -24.50 -25.14 16.79
CA GLY A 219 -24.57 -25.12 15.34
C GLY A 219 -23.46 -25.98 14.69
N ARG A 220 -23.60 -26.27 13.38
CA ARG A 220 -22.54 -26.94 12.63
C ARG A 220 -21.32 -26.02 12.57
N PRO A 221 -20.10 -26.45 12.99
CA PRO A 221 -18.91 -25.65 12.91
C PRO A 221 -18.69 -25.12 11.47
N ALA A 222 -18.29 -23.86 11.36
CA ALA A 222 -17.95 -23.31 10.05
C ALA A 222 -16.72 -24.02 9.48
N GLN A 223 -16.75 -24.36 8.20
CA GLN A 223 -15.60 -24.92 7.50
C GLN A 223 -14.47 -23.89 7.47
N LEU A 224 -13.28 -24.29 7.90
CA LEU A 224 -12.06 -23.49 7.82
C LEU A 224 -11.28 -23.78 6.55
N PHE A 225 -10.58 -22.78 6.09
CA PHE A 225 -9.74 -22.81 4.91
C PHE A 225 -8.39 -22.13 5.19
N ALA A 226 -7.37 -22.51 4.42
CA ALA A 226 -6.09 -21.82 4.33
C ALA A 226 -5.81 -21.46 2.86
N ARG A 227 -4.93 -20.49 2.66
CA ARG A 227 -4.37 -20.21 1.33
C ARG A 227 -3.51 -21.37 0.87
N ARG A 228 -3.66 -21.81 -0.36
CA ARG A 228 -2.73 -22.80 -0.94
C ARG A 228 -1.34 -22.14 -1.02
N ARG A 229 -0.33 -22.85 -0.55
CA ARG A 229 1.06 -22.45 -0.79
C ARG A 229 1.36 -22.77 -2.26
N PRO A 230 2.04 -21.83 -2.99
CA PRO A 230 2.53 -22.17 -4.32
C PRO A 230 3.45 -23.40 -4.19
N GLU A 231 3.24 -24.38 -5.04
CA GLU A 231 4.18 -25.50 -5.17
C GLU A 231 5.54 -24.93 -5.60
N THR A 232 6.58 -25.19 -4.81
CA THR A 232 7.95 -24.70 -5.00
C THR A 232 8.61 -25.44 -6.15
#